data_83ced4e83ce26ebc5c588472b4f55edd
#
_entry.id   83ced4e83ce26ebc5c588472b4f55edd
#
_cell.length_a   1.000
_cell.length_b   1.000
_cell.length_c   1.000
_cell.angle_alpha   90.00
_cell.angle_beta   90.00
_cell.angle_gamma   90.00
#
_symmetry.space_group_name_H-M   'P 1'
#
loop_
_entity.id
_entity.type
_entity.pdbx_description
1 polymer ?
#
loop_
_entity_poly.entity_id
_entity_poly.type
_entity_poly.pdbx_seq_one_letter_code
_entity_poly.pdbx_strand_id
1 'polypeptide(L)'
;MKDQPFILGVNYWPRQTAMFMWRQFDNSSIKEDMATISDLGFSCVRIFPLWEHFQPKPKIVPPARLDQLVEFLEMAGDRNLNVMVTLFTGHMNGLNWLPPWMLLASTERSQYQVFSMDKVRTNKIMNQYVDSEVIEAQIFFLRELTNAVSGHPALYAWNLGNEPSLWSIPPDAFSTELWLQAMTETLKEKDDTIPITLGLHVNDLTENGGLKPRLVAKYLDYLAIHVPPRRVPWAEDPLDAALPPFLGCIVGWLGKIPVVVQDFGVATEPVLPKTSSREFRREADLVLVSEEDSAQITAEVLTRLRRFKMMGGVWKTYGDYHSSIWDWPPLDKRVSERFCGLVRSDGSPKLAASVLGSRPTGPQEDEASVEWIDLPEEDYYRDPRQQLARLYRRFREYYSFD
;
A
#
# COMPACT_ATOMS: atom_id res chain seq x y z
N MET A 1 -10.91 17.26 -9.94
CA MET A 1 -10.42 16.68 -8.65
C MET A 1 -9.99 17.72 -7.60
N LYS A 2 -10.04 19.03 -7.86
CA LYS A 2 -9.57 20.06 -6.91
C LYS A 2 -10.42 20.21 -5.63
N ASP A 3 -11.62 19.66 -5.57
CA ASP A 3 -12.57 19.82 -4.44
C ASP A 3 -13.00 18.47 -3.82
N GLN A 4 -12.23 17.39 -4.02
CA GLN A 4 -12.55 16.12 -3.37
C GLN A 4 -12.09 16.12 -1.92
N PRO A 5 -12.89 15.59 -0.99
CA PRO A 5 -12.50 15.49 0.42
C PRO A 5 -11.26 14.61 0.56
N PHE A 6 -10.43 14.90 1.56
CA PHE A 6 -9.26 14.11 1.91
C PHE A 6 -9.63 12.65 2.16
N ILE A 7 -9.00 11.73 1.43
CA ILE A 7 -9.24 10.28 1.58
C ILE A 7 -8.53 9.80 2.83
N LEU A 8 -9.29 9.40 3.83
CA LEU A 8 -8.76 8.68 4.97
C LEU A 8 -9.04 7.19 4.78
N GLY A 9 -8.01 6.45 4.43
CA GLY A 9 -8.11 5.03 4.12
C GLY A 9 -7.37 4.14 5.10
N VAL A 10 -7.68 2.84 5.05
CA VAL A 10 -6.99 1.79 5.79
C VAL A 10 -6.81 0.55 4.92
N ASN A 11 -5.62 -0.08 4.97
CA ASN A 11 -5.46 -1.41 4.39
C ASN A 11 -6.22 -2.43 5.24
N TYR A 12 -7.05 -3.23 4.59
CA TYR A 12 -7.88 -4.20 5.29
C TYR A 12 -7.38 -5.64 5.12
N TRP A 13 -7.12 -6.22 6.26
CA TRP A 13 -6.94 -7.64 6.48
C TRP A 13 -7.62 -8.02 7.80
N PRO A 14 -8.45 -9.07 7.85
CA PRO A 14 -9.08 -9.51 9.08
C PRO A 14 -8.03 -9.95 10.11
N ARG A 15 -8.25 -9.61 11.36
CA ARG A 15 -7.32 -9.88 12.47
C ARG A 15 -6.99 -11.37 12.66
N GLN A 16 -7.91 -12.25 12.32
CA GLN A 16 -7.82 -13.69 12.57
C GLN A 16 -7.29 -14.48 11.39
N THR A 17 -7.34 -13.94 10.17
CA THR A 17 -6.98 -14.64 8.94
C THR A 17 -5.91 -13.92 8.12
N ALA A 18 -5.67 -12.65 8.39
CA ALA A 18 -4.70 -11.82 7.67
C ALA A 18 -4.80 -12.00 6.14
N MET A 19 -3.68 -12.26 5.47
CA MET A 19 -3.58 -12.45 4.03
C MET A 19 -4.33 -13.69 3.50
N PHE A 20 -4.85 -14.54 4.37
CA PHE A 20 -5.60 -15.73 3.99
C PHE A 20 -7.12 -15.53 3.98
N MET A 21 -7.60 -14.28 4.14
CA MET A 21 -9.03 -13.94 4.22
C MET A 21 -9.85 -14.53 3.06
N TRP A 22 -9.34 -14.49 1.84
CA TRP A 22 -10.07 -14.98 0.66
C TRP A 22 -10.27 -16.50 0.66
N ARG A 23 -9.45 -17.24 1.38
CA ARG A 23 -9.61 -18.70 1.59
C ARG A 23 -10.48 -19.03 2.80
N GLN A 24 -10.56 -18.09 3.74
CA GLN A 24 -11.32 -18.19 4.98
C GLN A 24 -12.25 -16.97 5.09
N PHE A 25 -13.08 -16.79 4.07
CA PHE A 25 -13.97 -15.64 3.94
C PHE A 25 -15.12 -15.75 4.91
N ASP A 26 -15.21 -14.83 5.87
CA ASP A 26 -16.24 -14.79 6.91
C ASP A 26 -17.00 -13.47 6.84
N ASN A 27 -18.18 -13.50 6.25
CA ASN A 27 -19.06 -12.35 6.08
C ASN A 27 -19.43 -11.67 7.40
N SER A 28 -19.58 -12.42 8.49
CA SER A 28 -19.95 -11.84 9.79
C SER A 28 -18.83 -10.98 10.34
N SER A 29 -17.63 -11.52 10.38
CA SER A 29 -16.43 -10.80 10.85
C SER A 29 -16.12 -9.59 9.98
N ILE A 30 -16.23 -9.71 8.64
CA ILE A 30 -16.01 -8.60 7.72
C ILE A 30 -17.02 -7.48 7.94
N LYS A 31 -18.30 -7.78 8.12
CA LYS A 31 -19.35 -6.79 8.40
C LYS A 31 -19.09 -6.03 9.69
N GLU A 32 -18.67 -6.71 10.74
CA GLU A 32 -18.30 -6.09 12.02
C GLU A 32 -17.09 -5.17 11.86
N ASP A 33 -16.06 -5.62 11.12
CA ASP A 33 -14.87 -4.83 10.85
C ASP A 33 -15.21 -3.58 9.99
N MET A 34 -16.06 -3.70 8.96
CA MET A 34 -16.51 -2.55 8.15
C MET A 34 -17.30 -1.55 8.99
N ALA A 35 -18.14 -2.01 9.92
CA ALA A 35 -18.82 -1.14 10.86
C ALA A 35 -17.81 -0.38 11.73
N THR A 36 -16.85 -1.06 12.32
CA THR A 36 -15.80 -0.45 13.15
C THR A 36 -14.99 0.57 12.37
N ILE A 37 -14.58 0.26 11.13
CA ILE A 37 -13.82 1.17 10.26
C ILE A 37 -14.62 2.45 9.97
N SER A 38 -15.91 2.30 9.65
CA SER A 38 -16.81 3.43 9.40
C SER A 38 -17.01 4.28 10.67
N ASP A 39 -17.23 3.65 11.82
CA ASP A 39 -17.41 4.34 13.11
C ASP A 39 -16.15 5.09 13.54
N LEU A 40 -14.97 4.63 13.16
CA LEU A 40 -13.68 5.30 13.34
C LEU A 40 -13.47 6.48 12.36
N GLY A 41 -14.42 6.76 11.47
CA GLY A 41 -14.41 7.91 10.57
C GLY A 41 -13.59 7.72 9.29
N PHE A 42 -13.23 6.50 8.93
CA PHE A 42 -12.59 6.21 7.66
C PHE A 42 -13.58 6.34 6.50
N SER A 43 -13.08 6.75 5.34
CA SER A 43 -13.85 6.89 4.11
C SER A 43 -13.52 5.83 3.07
N CYS A 44 -12.41 5.10 3.25
CA CYS A 44 -11.92 4.15 2.26
C CYS A 44 -11.26 2.94 2.92
N VAL A 45 -11.52 1.76 2.36
CA VAL A 45 -10.75 0.54 2.63
C VAL A 45 -9.98 0.11 1.39
N ARG A 46 -8.71 -0.25 1.57
CA ARG A 46 -7.91 -0.82 0.49
C ARG A 46 -7.77 -2.31 0.71
N ILE A 47 -8.16 -3.09 -0.30
CA ILE A 47 -8.14 -4.56 -0.28
C ILE A 47 -7.20 -5.13 -1.33
N PHE A 48 -6.87 -6.40 -1.13
CA PHE A 48 -5.87 -7.10 -1.92
C PHE A 48 -6.40 -8.48 -2.33
N PRO A 49 -7.09 -8.59 -3.48
CA PRO A 49 -7.37 -9.89 -4.09
C PRO A 49 -6.05 -10.61 -4.39
N LEU A 50 -5.60 -11.50 -3.49
CA LEU A 50 -4.33 -12.19 -3.66
C LEU A 50 -4.31 -12.93 -4.99
N TRP A 51 -3.33 -12.61 -5.83
CA TRP A 51 -3.28 -13.05 -7.22
C TRP A 51 -3.34 -14.57 -7.36
N GLU A 52 -2.63 -15.34 -6.50
CA GLU A 52 -2.72 -16.80 -6.46
C GLU A 52 -4.13 -17.32 -6.18
N HIS A 53 -4.88 -16.64 -5.29
CA HIS A 53 -6.21 -17.09 -4.92
C HIS A 53 -7.25 -16.75 -5.99
N PHE A 54 -7.08 -15.63 -6.68
CA PHE A 54 -8.01 -15.16 -7.71
C PHE A 54 -7.65 -15.67 -9.11
N GLN A 55 -6.37 -15.97 -9.39
CA GLN A 55 -5.92 -16.49 -10.66
C GLN A 55 -4.92 -17.63 -10.49
N PRO A 56 -5.38 -18.82 -10.02
CA PRO A 56 -4.50 -19.97 -9.77
C PRO A 56 -3.86 -20.54 -11.03
N LYS A 57 -4.38 -20.20 -12.21
CA LYS A 57 -3.81 -20.50 -13.54
C LYS A 57 -4.03 -19.32 -14.48
N PRO A 58 -3.21 -19.13 -15.53
CA PRO A 58 -3.24 -17.93 -16.41
C PRO A 58 -4.61 -17.56 -17.00
N LYS A 59 -5.46 -18.55 -17.25
CA LYS A 59 -6.80 -18.36 -17.86
C LYS A 59 -7.94 -18.88 -16.97
N ILE A 60 -7.74 -18.88 -15.63
CA ILE A 60 -8.77 -19.32 -14.68
C ILE A 60 -8.89 -18.32 -13.56
N VAL A 61 -10.06 -17.69 -13.45
CA VAL A 61 -10.52 -16.91 -12.29
C VAL A 61 -11.72 -17.64 -11.69
N PRO A 62 -11.64 -18.20 -10.47
CA PRO A 62 -12.74 -18.96 -9.88
C PRO A 62 -13.96 -18.05 -9.62
N PRO A 63 -15.17 -18.36 -10.09
CA PRO A 63 -16.35 -17.54 -9.87
C PRO A 63 -16.60 -17.22 -8.40
N ALA A 64 -16.41 -18.19 -7.50
CA ALA A 64 -16.56 -17.97 -6.06
C ALA A 64 -15.66 -16.88 -5.49
N ARG A 65 -14.51 -16.56 -6.12
CA ARG A 65 -13.67 -15.42 -5.71
C ARG A 65 -14.23 -14.09 -6.20
N LEU A 66 -14.84 -14.08 -7.37
CA LEU A 66 -15.55 -12.92 -7.88
C LEU A 66 -16.78 -12.61 -7.03
N ASP A 67 -17.56 -13.65 -6.66
CA ASP A 67 -18.70 -13.51 -5.77
C ASP A 67 -18.28 -12.93 -4.42
N GLN A 68 -17.19 -13.42 -3.81
CA GLN A 68 -16.64 -12.89 -2.57
C GLN A 68 -16.20 -11.42 -2.69
N LEU A 69 -15.65 -11.03 -3.85
CA LEU A 69 -15.27 -9.63 -4.09
C LEU A 69 -16.50 -8.73 -4.15
N VAL A 70 -17.57 -9.17 -4.84
CA VAL A 70 -18.83 -8.45 -4.89
C VAL A 70 -19.45 -8.33 -3.49
N GLU A 71 -19.54 -9.44 -2.74
CA GLU A 71 -20.03 -9.43 -1.35
C GLU A 71 -19.23 -8.49 -0.45
N PHE A 72 -17.90 -8.42 -0.64
CA PHE A 72 -17.06 -7.46 0.10
C PHE A 72 -17.42 -6.01 -0.24
N LEU A 73 -17.59 -5.70 -1.52
CA LEU A 73 -17.99 -4.37 -1.97
C LEU A 73 -19.37 -3.97 -1.41
N GLU A 74 -20.33 -4.90 -1.38
CA GLU A 74 -21.65 -4.69 -0.78
C GLU A 74 -21.52 -4.36 0.72
N MET A 75 -20.76 -5.17 1.48
CA MET A 75 -20.56 -4.96 2.92
C MET A 75 -19.89 -3.62 3.24
N ALA A 76 -18.95 -3.19 2.43
CA ALA A 76 -18.31 -1.88 2.56
C ALA A 76 -19.27 -0.74 2.18
N GLY A 77 -20.00 -0.90 1.07
CA GLY A 77 -21.01 0.06 0.58
C GLY A 77 -22.14 0.30 1.59
N ASP A 78 -22.62 -0.74 2.27
CA ASP A 78 -23.61 -0.66 3.36
C ASP A 78 -23.15 0.25 4.52
N ARG A 79 -21.86 0.51 4.62
CA ARG A 79 -21.24 1.40 5.62
C ARG A 79 -20.71 2.71 5.02
N ASN A 80 -21.09 3.03 3.77
CA ASN A 80 -20.59 4.20 3.05
C ASN A 80 -19.05 4.24 2.93
N LEU A 81 -18.40 3.09 2.88
CA LEU A 81 -16.98 2.97 2.66
C LEU A 81 -16.69 2.77 1.17
N ASN A 82 -15.80 3.57 0.66
CA ASN A 82 -15.20 3.37 -0.66
C ASN A 82 -14.19 2.22 -0.63
N VAL A 83 -14.04 1.50 -1.72
CA VAL A 83 -13.11 0.37 -1.80
C VAL A 83 -12.08 0.62 -2.91
N MET A 84 -10.80 0.63 -2.53
CA MET A 84 -9.68 0.58 -3.46
C MET A 84 -9.23 -0.87 -3.60
N VAL A 85 -9.27 -1.40 -4.82
CA VAL A 85 -8.89 -2.78 -5.11
C VAL A 85 -7.46 -2.82 -5.65
N THR A 86 -6.54 -3.46 -4.90
CA THR A 86 -5.14 -3.62 -5.31
C THR A 86 -4.95 -4.92 -6.08
N LEU A 87 -4.69 -4.77 -7.37
CA LEU A 87 -4.47 -5.85 -8.32
C LEU A 87 -3.02 -6.34 -8.28
N PHE A 88 -2.76 -7.56 -8.76
CA PHE A 88 -1.42 -8.12 -8.88
C PHE A 88 -0.58 -7.88 -7.62
N THR A 89 -1.10 -8.29 -6.45
CA THR A 89 -0.65 -7.85 -5.13
C THR A 89 0.87 -7.69 -4.97
N GLY A 90 1.69 -8.59 -5.48
CA GLY A 90 3.15 -8.43 -5.54
C GLY A 90 3.80 -8.38 -4.15
N HIS A 91 4.68 -7.40 -3.93
CA HIS A 91 5.43 -7.30 -2.67
C HIS A 91 4.56 -6.79 -1.52
N MET A 92 4.48 -7.56 -0.44
CA MET A 92 3.76 -7.16 0.76
C MET A 92 4.36 -7.84 1.98
N ASN A 93 4.61 -7.06 3.03
CA ASN A 93 5.14 -7.56 4.30
C ASN A 93 6.44 -8.38 4.15
N GLY A 94 7.31 -7.99 3.21
CA GLY A 94 8.61 -8.61 2.97
C GLY A 94 8.59 -9.92 2.18
N LEU A 95 7.45 -10.30 1.59
CA LEU A 95 7.27 -11.43 0.68
C LEU A 95 6.62 -11.00 -0.63
N ASN A 96 6.90 -11.72 -1.70
CA ASN A 96 6.18 -11.58 -2.97
C ASN A 96 5.06 -12.61 -3.03
N TRP A 97 3.82 -12.16 -3.19
CA TRP A 97 2.61 -12.98 -3.21
C TRP A 97 2.21 -13.28 -4.65
N LEU A 98 2.74 -14.37 -5.20
CA LEU A 98 2.61 -14.66 -6.63
C LEU A 98 2.04 -16.05 -6.89
N PRO A 99 1.24 -16.22 -7.96
CA PRO A 99 0.71 -17.53 -8.32
C PRO A 99 1.82 -18.47 -8.79
N PRO A 100 1.65 -19.80 -8.61
CA PRO A 100 2.69 -20.78 -8.90
C PRO A 100 3.13 -20.84 -10.36
N TRP A 101 2.26 -20.48 -11.29
CA TRP A 101 2.56 -20.45 -12.73
C TRP A 101 3.54 -19.32 -13.11
N MET A 102 3.76 -18.34 -12.24
CA MET A 102 4.79 -17.31 -12.44
C MET A 102 6.20 -17.76 -12.05
N LEU A 103 6.34 -18.91 -11.37
CA LEU A 103 7.62 -19.39 -10.85
C LEU A 103 8.38 -20.17 -11.92
N LEU A 104 9.58 -19.73 -12.24
CA LEU A 104 10.44 -20.41 -13.22
C LEU A 104 11.14 -21.61 -12.56
N ALA A 105 11.26 -22.70 -13.32
CA ALA A 105 12.09 -23.87 -12.98
C ALA A 105 13.57 -23.51 -13.24
N SER A 106 14.17 -22.67 -12.40
CA SER A 106 15.53 -22.16 -12.54
C SER A 106 16.30 -22.34 -11.24
N THR A 107 17.63 -22.48 -11.34
CA THR A 107 18.54 -22.43 -10.20
C THR A 107 18.80 -21.01 -9.73
N GLU A 108 18.48 -20.00 -10.53
CA GLU A 108 18.56 -18.61 -10.16
C GLU A 108 17.50 -18.28 -9.11
N ARG A 109 17.88 -17.45 -8.15
CA ARG A 109 17.00 -17.05 -7.03
C ARG A 109 16.43 -15.66 -7.25
N SER A 110 15.21 -15.46 -6.79
CA SER A 110 14.63 -14.13 -6.67
C SER A 110 15.36 -13.32 -5.59
N GLN A 111 15.46 -12.02 -5.78
CA GLN A 111 15.99 -11.08 -4.79
C GLN A 111 15.14 -11.11 -3.51
N TYR A 112 13.83 -11.25 -3.64
CA TYR A 112 12.90 -11.40 -2.53
C TYR A 112 12.30 -12.80 -2.51
N GLN A 113 11.94 -13.26 -1.31
CA GLN A 113 11.25 -14.52 -1.15
C GLN A 113 9.84 -14.44 -1.74
N VAL A 114 9.40 -15.52 -2.35
CA VAL A 114 8.06 -15.66 -2.93
C VAL A 114 7.23 -16.57 -2.05
N PHE A 115 6.04 -16.12 -1.65
CA PHE A 115 5.03 -16.99 -1.04
C PHE A 115 4.10 -17.50 -2.14
N SER A 116 4.05 -18.82 -2.29
CA SER A 116 3.19 -19.51 -3.26
C SER A 116 2.93 -20.94 -2.85
N MET A 117 1.70 -21.41 -2.99
CA MET A 117 1.26 -22.74 -2.56
C MET A 117 1.61 -23.01 -1.09
N ASP A 118 1.27 -22.10 -0.21
CA ASP A 118 1.49 -22.17 1.24
C ASP A 118 2.97 -22.33 1.65
N LYS A 119 3.91 -21.97 0.81
CA LYS A 119 5.35 -22.10 1.07
C LYS A 119 6.13 -20.87 0.65
N VAL A 120 7.12 -20.52 1.48
CA VAL A 120 8.12 -19.54 1.12
C VAL A 120 9.16 -20.18 0.19
N ARG A 121 9.40 -19.54 -0.96
CA ARG A 121 10.26 -20.01 -2.05
C ARG A 121 11.26 -18.93 -2.43
N THR A 122 12.30 -19.32 -3.17
CA THR A 122 13.32 -18.41 -3.70
C THR A 122 13.45 -18.52 -5.22
N ASN A 123 12.45 -19.07 -5.90
CA ASN A 123 12.46 -19.21 -7.34
C ASN A 123 12.57 -17.86 -8.05
N LYS A 124 13.26 -17.82 -9.18
CA LYS A 124 13.12 -16.74 -10.14
C LYS A 124 11.69 -16.73 -10.69
N ILE A 125 11.20 -15.56 -11.02
CA ILE A 125 9.84 -15.34 -11.49
C ILE A 125 9.84 -14.78 -12.92
N MET A 126 8.73 -14.96 -13.62
CA MET A 126 8.47 -14.32 -14.91
C MET A 126 8.37 -12.80 -14.73
N ASN A 127 8.72 -12.05 -15.76
CA ASN A 127 8.68 -10.58 -15.70
C ASN A 127 7.36 -10.06 -16.28
N GLN A 128 6.55 -9.41 -15.43
CA GLN A 128 5.23 -8.90 -15.83
C GLN A 128 5.26 -7.85 -16.97
N TYR A 129 6.39 -7.22 -17.23
CA TYR A 129 6.48 -6.15 -18.23
C TYR A 129 6.81 -6.63 -19.63
N VAL A 130 7.33 -7.86 -19.77
CA VAL A 130 7.83 -8.37 -21.06
C VAL A 130 7.40 -9.80 -21.39
N ASP A 131 7.05 -10.61 -20.38
CA ASP A 131 6.58 -11.97 -20.66
C ASP A 131 5.12 -11.95 -21.15
N SER A 132 4.91 -12.26 -22.41
CA SER A 132 3.60 -12.19 -23.06
C SER A 132 2.53 -13.04 -22.37
N GLU A 133 2.91 -14.23 -21.86
CA GLU A 133 2.00 -15.10 -21.11
C GLU A 133 1.47 -14.40 -19.83
N VAL A 134 2.35 -13.65 -19.14
CA VAL A 134 1.95 -12.90 -17.94
C VAL A 134 1.04 -11.74 -18.32
N ILE A 135 1.39 -10.96 -19.35
CA ILE A 135 0.58 -9.82 -19.82
C ILE A 135 -0.81 -10.29 -20.25
N GLU A 136 -0.90 -11.38 -21.03
CA GLU A 136 -2.18 -11.95 -21.44
C GLU A 136 -3.00 -12.47 -20.24
N ALA A 137 -2.35 -13.08 -19.26
CA ALA A 137 -3.00 -13.52 -18.04
C ALA A 137 -3.53 -12.35 -17.22
N GLN A 138 -2.76 -11.27 -17.12
CA GLN A 138 -3.18 -10.04 -16.45
C GLN A 138 -4.39 -9.40 -17.14
N ILE A 139 -4.37 -9.26 -18.47
CA ILE A 139 -5.50 -8.74 -19.25
C ILE A 139 -6.76 -9.60 -19.02
N PHE A 140 -6.62 -10.92 -19.08
CA PHE A 140 -7.72 -11.83 -18.79
C PHE A 140 -8.29 -11.62 -17.37
N PHE A 141 -7.40 -11.53 -16.37
CA PHE A 141 -7.79 -11.30 -14.98
C PHE A 141 -8.55 -9.98 -14.79
N LEU A 142 -8.06 -8.90 -15.38
CA LEU A 142 -8.70 -7.59 -15.31
C LEU A 142 -10.11 -7.62 -15.90
N ARG A 143 -10.30 -8.27 -17.07
CA ARG A 143 -11.61 -8.40 -17.69
C ARG A 143 -12.60 -9.18 -16.84
N GLU A 144 -12.16 -10.27 -16.21
CA GLU A 144 -13.03 -11.04 -15.29
C GLU A 144 -13.43 -10.21 -14.08
N LEU A 145 -12.49 -9.48 -13.46
CA LEU A 145 -12.78 -8.61 -12.32
C LEU A 145 -13.71 -7.46 -12.71
N THR A 146 -13.39 -6.72 -13.78
CA THR A 146 -14.23 -5.59 -14.20
C THR A 146 -15.62 -6.03 -14.62
N ASN A 147 -15.78 -7.21 -15.23
CA ASN A 147 -17.08 -7.77 -15.54
C ASN A 147 -17.89 -8.07 -14.27
N ALA A 148 -17.26 -8.57 -13.21
CA ALA A 148 -17.95 -8.93 -11.98
C ALA A 148 -18.39 -7.71 -11.16
N VAL A 149 -17.61 -6.63 -11.14
CA VAL A 149 -17.84 -5.47 -10.24
C VAL A 149 -18.25 -4.19 -10.98
N SER A 150 -18.53 -4.28 -12.30
CA SER A 150 -18.91 -3.12 -13.12
C SER A 150 -20.11 -2.37 -12.53
N GLY A 151 -19.95 -1.04 -12.37
CA GLY A 151 -20.99 -0.16 -11.86
C GLY A 151 -21.26 -0.29 -10.35
N HIS A 152 -20.45 -1.04 -9.60
CA HIS A 152 -20.67 -1.16 -8.16
C HIS A 152 -20.31 0.15 -7.45
N PRO A 153 -21.23 0.79 -6.70
CA PRO A 153 -21.06 2.14 -6.16
C PRO A 153 -19.93 2.27 -5.11
N ALA A 154 -19.57 1.19 -4.43
CA ALA A 154 -18.47 1.19 -3.47
C ALA A 154 -17.10 1.06 -4.13
N LEU A 155 -17.00 0.66 -5.40
CA LEU A 155 -15.71 0.59 -6.10
C LEU A 155 -15.21 2.00 -6.38
N TYR A 156 -14.14 2.39 -5.71
CA TYR A 156 -13.59 3.73 -5.78
C TYR A 156 -12.40 3.86 -6.73
N ALA A 157 -11.48 2.90 -6.69
CA ALA A 157 -10.26 2.97 -7.51
C ALA A 157 -9.64 1.59 -7.73
N TRP A 158 -8.95 1.45 -8.86
CA TRP A 158 -8.05 0.34 -9.15
C TRP A 158 -6.60 0.73 -8.82
N ASN A 159 -5.90 -0.12 -8.09
CA ASN A 159 -4.47 0.01 -7.86
C ASN A 159 -3.74 -1.15 -8.55
N LEU A 160 -2.92 -0.84 -9.56
CA LEU A 160 -2.25 -1.81 -10.44
C LEU A 160 -1.15 -2.65 -9.76
N GLY A 161 -0.86 -2.40 -8.49
CA GLY A 161 0.09 -3.22 -7.75
C GLY A 161 0.58 -2.60 -6.47
N ASN A 162 1.04 -3.46 -5.58
CA ASN A 162 1.68 -3.09 -4.33
C ASN A 162 3.19 -3.21 -4.50
N GLU A 163 3.88 -2.07 -4.65
CA GLU A 163 5.35 -2.00 -4.79
C GLU A 163 5.91 -2.93 -5.89
N PRO A 164 5.40 -2.87 -7.13
CA PRO A 164 5.75 -3.85 -8.17
C PRO A 164 7.24 -3.88 -8.51
N SER A 165 7.98 -2.80 -8.35
CA SER A 165 9.44 -2.74 -8.54
C SER A 165 10.22 -3.66 -7.59
N LEU A 166 9.61 -4.11 -6.49
CA LEU A 166 10.25 -5.04 -5.55
C LEU A 166 10.15 -6.52 -5.95
N TRP A 167 9.42 -6.85 -7.00
CA TRP A 167 9.34 -8.22 -7.48
C TRP A 167 9.55 -8.37 -8.99
N SER A 168 9.28 -7.31 -9.77
CA SER A 168 9.47 -7.33 -11.22
C SER A 168 9.98 -5.96 -11.66
N ILE A 169 11.15 -5.92 -12.27
CA ILE A 169 11.78 -4.69 -12.75
C ILE A 169 11.59 -4.61 -14.26
N PRO A 170 10.97 -3.54 -14.80
CA PRO A 170 10.89 -3.36 -16.24
C PRO A 170 12.30 -3.13 -16.80
N PRO A 171 12.63 -3.75 -17.96
CA PRO A 171 13.97 -3.63 -18.55
C PRO A 171 14.25 -2.20 -19.06
N ASP A 172 13.21 -1.48 -19.45
CA ASP A 172 13.28 -0.12 -19.97
C ASP A 172 11.96 0.64 -19.82
N ALA A 173 11.96 1.93 -20.14
CA ALA A 173 10.78 2.78 -20.07
C ALA A 173 9.70 2.38 -21.08
N PHE A 174 10.10 1.89 -22.25
CA PHE A 174 9.15 1.47 -23.30
C PHE A 174 8.31 0.27 -22.85
N SER A 175 8.94 -0.73 -22.25
CA SER A 175 8.24 -1.89 -21.67
C SER A 175 7.26 -1.48 -20.56
N THR A 176 7.64 -0.49 -19.74
CA THR A 176 6.74 0.09 -18.75
C THR A 176 5.52 0.76 -19.39
N GLU A 177 5.74 1.58 -20.43
CA GLU A 177 4.65 2.27 -21.12
C GLU A 177 3.68 1.30 -21.78
N LEU A 178 4.19 0.27 -22.48
CA LEU A 178 3.34 -0.75 -23.11
C LEU A 178 2.49 -1.51 -22.08
N TRP A 179 3.10 -1.90 -20.96
CA TRP A 179 2.38 -2.59 -19.89
C TRP A 179 1.31 -1.69 -19.26
N LEU A 180 1.65 -0.45 -18.91
CA LEU A 180 0.69 0.49 -18.33
C LEU A 180 -0.46 0.76 -19.30
N GLN A 181 -0.17 0.99 -20.57
CA GLN A 181 -1.18 1.17 -21.60
C GLN A 181 -2.13 -0.04 -21.65
N ALA A 182 -1.58 -1.25 -21.78
CA ALA A 182 -2.40 -2.46 -21.84
C ALA A 182 -3.29 -2.65 -20.61
N MET A 183 -2.76 -2.42 -19.39
CA MET A 183 -3.51 -2.58 -18.14
C MET A 183 -4.60 -1.50 -18.00
N THR A 184 -4.26 -0.23 -18.25
CA THR A 184 -5.21 0.88 -18.10
C THR A 184 -6.30 0.87 -19.15
N GLU A 185 -5.98 0.56 -20.42
CA GLU A 185 -6.99 0.39 -21.46
C GLU A 185 -7.95 -0.76 -21.11
N THR A 186 -7.44 -1.89 -20.65
CA THR A 186 -8.28 -3.03 -20.24
C THR A 186 -9.23 -2.68 -19.10
N LEU A 187 -8.77 -1.96 -18.08
CA LEU A 187 -9.63 -1.51 -16.98
C LEU A 187 -10.71 -0.54 -17.46
N LYS A 188 -10.37 0.35 -18.40
CA LYS A 188 -11.29 1.36 -18.95
C LYS A 188 -12.26 0.80 -20.01
N GLU A 189 -12.09 -0.43 -20.49
CA GLU A 189 -13.03 -1.07 -21.45
C GLU A 189 -14.47 -1.10 -20.94
N LYS A 190 -14.67 -1.24 -19.62
CA LYS A 190 -16.01 -1.35 -18.99
C LYS A 190 -16.50 -0.07 -18.35
N ASP A 191 -15.60 0.63 -17.65
CA ASP A 191 -15.91 1.85 -16.92
C ASP A 191 -14.66 2.73 -16.87
N ASP A 192 -14.66 3.80 -17.62
CA ASP A 192 -13.56 4.76 -17.69
C ASP A 192 -13.62 5.82 -16.58
N THR A 193 -14.64 5.78 -15.74
CA THR A 193 -14.82 6.73 -14.62
C THR A 193 -14.08 6.30 -13.36
N ILE A 194 -13.75 5.02 -13.20
CA ILE A 194 -13.05 4.50 -12.02
C ILE A 194 -11.56 4.87 -12.11
N PRO A 195 -11.03 5.67 -11.15
CA PRO A 195 -9.64 6.08 -11.16
C PRO A 195 -8.66 4.91 -11.05
N ILE A 196 -7.51 5.06 -11.70
CA ILE A 196 -6.43 4.06 -11.68
C ILE A 196 -5.18 4.66 -11.04
N THR A 197 -4.54 3.91 -10.16
CA THR A 197 -3.27 4.24 -9.51
C THR A 197 -2.30 3.06 -9.49
N LEU A 198 -1.09 3.31 -8.98
CA LEU A 198 -0.04 2.31 -8.76
C LEU A 198 0.71 2.65 -7.47
N GLY A 199 0.93 1.67 -6.60
CA GLY A 199 1.68 1.83 -5.35
C GLY A 199 3.19 1.83 -5.61
N LEU A 200 3.81 3.02 -5.64
CA LEU A 200 5.25 3.19 -5.79
C LEU A 200 5.99 2.89 -4.50
N HIS A 201 7.20 2.37 -4.62
CA HIS A 201 8.15 2.20 -3.52
C HIS A 201 9.21 3.32 -3.53
N VAL A 202 9.87 3.55 -2.40
CA VAL A 202 10.94 4.55 -2.31
C VAL A 202 12.10 4.29 -3.29
N ASN A 203 12.33 3.04 -3.69
CA ASN A 203 13.33 2.70 -4.71
C ASN A 203 13.00 3.32 -6.08
N ASP A 204 11.73 3.53 -6.40
CA ASP A 204 11.30 4.18 -7.65
C ASP A 204 11.71 5.67 -7.69
N LEU A 205 12.05 6.22 -6.52
CA LEU A 205 12.60 7.58 -6.36
C LEU A 205 14.13 7.60 -6.31
N THR A 206 14.79 6.52 -5.86
CA THR A 206 16.25 6.47 -5.62
C THR A 206 17.02 5.74 -6.69
N GLU A 207 16.33 5.06 -7.60
CA GLU A 207 16.96 4.26 -8.65
C GLU A 207 16.46 4.74 -10.03
N ASN A 208 17.29 4.58 -11.05
CA ASN A 208 16.88 4.85 -12.43
C ASN A 208 16.07 3.68 -13.00
N GLY A 209 15.09 3.19 -12.22
CA GLY A 209 14.17 2.13 -12.62
C GLY A 209 13.10 2.58 -13.62
N GLY A 210 12.31 1.62 -14.10
CA GLY A 210 11.28 1.87 -15.12
C GLY A 210 10.00 2.55 -14.59
N LEU A 211 9.75 2.59 -13.26
CA LEU A 211 8.53 3.15 -12.67
C LEU A 211 8.70 4.60 -12.18
N LYS A 212 9.40 5.43 -12.96
CA LYS A 212 9.56 6.85 -12.62
C LYS A 212 8.21 7.55 -12.51
N PRO A 213 7.95 8.37 -11.47
CA PRO A 213 6.69 9.07 -11.27
C PRO A 213 6.18 9.79 -12.51
N ARG A 214 7.07 10.53 -13.24
CA ARG A 214 6.72 11.21 -14.49
C ARG A 214 6.24 10.28 -15.60
N LEU A 215 6.81 9.08 -15.68
CA LEU A 215 6.43 8.10 -16.70
C LEU A 215 5.05 7.53 -16.38
N VAL A 216 4.88 7.01 -15.18
CA VAL A 216 3.64 6.34 -14.78
C VAL A 216 2.45 7.31 -14.69
N ALA A 217 2.70 8.57 -14.36
CA ALA A 217 1.69 9.64 -14.30
C ALA A 217 0.99 9.92 -15.64
N LYS A 218 1.56 9.51 -16.77
CA LYS A 218 0.91 9.64 -18.10
C LYS A 218 -0.31 8.73 -18.26
N TYR A 219 -0.38 7.65 -17.46
CA TYR A 219 -1.36 6.58 -17.58
C TYR A 219 -2.30 6.50 -16.37
N LEU A 220 -1.95 7.17 -15.27
CA LEU A 220 -2.64 7.07 -13.99
C LEU A 220 -3.39 8.37 -13.67
N ASP A 221 -4.49 8.24 -12.92
CA ASP A 221 -5.31 9.38 -12.51
C ASP A 221 -4.73 10.09 -11.26
N TYR A 222 -4.02 9.36 -10.41
CA TYR A 222 -3.23 9.86 -9.29
C TYR A 222 -2.11 8.89 -8.97
N LEU A 223 -1.08 9.36 -8.25
CA LEU A 223 0.02 8.52 -7.79
C LEU A 223 -0.20 8.06 -6.35
N ALA A 224 0.35 6.92 -6.01
CA ALA A 224 0.41 6.46 -4.65
C ALA A 224 1.88 6.14 -4.28
N ILE A 225 2.31 6.56 -3.09
CA ILE A 225 3.65 6.28 -2.57
C ILE A 225 3.54 5.59 -1.22
N HIS A 226 4.26 4.48 -1.08
CA HIS A 226 4.34 3.75 0.18
C HIS A 226 5.41 4.32 1.09
N VAL A 227 5.07 4.50 2.36
CA VAL A 227 6.03 4.86 3.39
C VAL A 227 6.80 3.61 3.79
N PRO A 228 8.14 3.59 3.68
CA PRO A 228 8.90 2.41 4.04
C PRO A 228 8.73 2.09 5.53
N PRO A 229 8.45 0.81 5.88
CA PRO A 229 8.20 0.41 7.28
C PRO A 229 9.48 0.33 8.11
N ARG A 230 10.62 0.59 7.49
CA ARG A 230 11.96 0.51 8.09
C ARG A 230 12.72 1.80 7.87
N ARG A 231 13.75 2.00 8.69
CA ARG A 231 14.67 3.12 8.54
C ARG A 231 15.26 3.17 7.13
N VAL A 232 15.11 4.31 6.48
CA VAL A 232 15.85 4.63 5.26
C VAL A 232 17.17 5.32 5.66
N PRO A 233 18.31 4.97 5.06
CA PRO A 233 19.62 5.44 5.52
C PRO A 233 19.82 6.96 5.52
N TRP A 234 18.97 7.67 4.78
CA TRP A 234 19.04 9.12 4.63
C TRP A 234 18.00 9.88 5.48
N ALA A 235 17.07 9.18 6.13
CA ALA A 235 16.17 9.77 7.12
C ALA A 235 16.77 9.65 8.52
N GLU A 236 16.52 10.65 9.38
CA GLU A 236 17.12 10.71 10.70
C GLU A 236 16.51 9.68 11.66
N ASP A 237 15.21 9.51 11.62
CA ASP A 237 14.48 8.61 12.51
C ASP A 237 13.45 7.79 11.70
N PRO A 238 13.28 6.48 11.97
CA PRO A 238 12.23 5.68 11.36
C PRO A 238 10.81 6.14 11.75
N LEU A 239 10.69 6.94 12.80
CA LEU A 239 9.43 7.51 13.32
C LEU A 239 9.22 8.97 12.89
N ASP A 240 10.04 9.48 11.98
CA ASP A 240 9.97 10.87 11.56
C ASP A 240 8.66 11.18 10.81
N ALA A 241 7.78 11.94 11.45
CA ALA A 241 6.51 12.37 10.91
C ALA A 241 6.64 13.33 9.69
N ALA A 242 7.86 13.79 9.36
CA ALA A 242 8.14 14.56 8.14
C ALA A 242 8.33 13.69 6.91
N LEU A 243 8.68 12.41 7.08
CA LEU A 243 8.97 11.51 5.97
C LEU A 243 7.76 11.24 5.05
N PRO A 244 6.55 10.89 5.55
CA PRO A 244 5.40 10.63 4.69
C PRO A 244 5.01 11.82 3.79
N PRO A 245 4.84 13.06 4.30
CA PRO A 245 4.53 14.21 3.45
C PRO A 245 5.67 14.58 2.51
N PHE A 246 6.94 14.43 2.92
CA PHE A 246 8.09 14.64 2.05
C PHE A 246 8.04 13.73 0.81
N LEU A 247 7.83 12.42 1.01
CA LEU A 247 7.71 11.46 -0.10
C LEU A 247 6.55 11.84 -1.03
N GLY A 248 5.39 12.21 -0.46
CA GLY A 248 4.26 12.69 -1.23
C GLY A 248 4.58 13.94 -2.07
N CYS A 249 5.30 14.92 -1.51
CA CYS A 249 5.73 16.13 -2.22
C CYS A 249 6.69 15.80 -3.38
N ILE A 250 7.69 14.93 -3.15
CA ILE A 250 8.63 14.52 -4.21
C ILE A 250 7.90 13.82 -5.35
N VAL A 251 7.00 12.88 -5.03
CA VAL A 251 6.20 12.16 -6.04
C VAL A 251 5.28 13.11 -6.80
N GLY A 252 4.63 14.04 -6.11
CA GLY A 252 3.79 15.07 -6.73
C GLY A 252 4.57 16.03 -7.61
N TRP A 253 5.76 16.44 -7.18
CA TRP A 253 6.66 17.29 -7.97
C TRP A 253 7.12 16.60 -9.25
N LEU A 254 7.53 15.31 -9.16
CA LEU A 254 7.99 14.54 -10.31
C LEU A 254 6.85 14.12 -11.23
N GLY A 255 5.69 13.72 -10.68
CA GLY A 255 4.56 13.21 -11.46
C GLY A 255 3.59 14.27 -11.96
N LYS A 256 3.49 15.42 -11.28
CA LYS A 256 2.61 16.55 -11.57
C LYS A 256 1.11 16.22 -11.59
N ILE A 257 0.71 15.18 -10.87
CA ILE A 257 -0.68 14.79 -10.61
C ILE A 257 -0.87 14.56 -9.10
N PRO A 258 -2.13 14.47 -8.59
CA PRO A 258 -2.40 14.26 -7.17
C PRO A 258 -1.72 13.02 -6.60
N VAL A 259 -1.47 13.02 -5.28
CA VAL A 259 -0.77 11.93 -4.59
C VAL A 259 -1.53 11.47 -3.36
N VAL A 260 -1.63 10.15 -3.18
CA VAL A 260 -2.04 9.49 -1.94
C VAL A 260 -0.81 8.87 -1.28
N VAL A 261 -0.64 9.13 0.02
CA VAL A 261 0.42 8.49 0.81
C VAL A 261 -0.13 7.21 1.42
N GLN A 262 0.46 6.08 1.09
CA GLN A 262 0.00 4.75 1.53
C GLN A 262 0.96 4.13 2.54
N ASP A 263 0.42 3.19 3.34
CA ASP A 263 1.16 2.37 4.29
C ASP A 263 1.87 3.18 5.40
N PHE A 264 1.35 4.38 5.74
CA PHE A 264 1.86 5.08 6.91
C PHE A 264 1.30 4.47 8.20
N GLY A 265 2.01 4.65 9.29
CA GLY A 265 1.68 4.09 10.60
C GLY A 265 2.85 3.30 11.18
N VAL A 266 2.86 3.15 12.49
CA VAL A 266 3.93 2.51 13.23
C VAL A 266 3.40 1.35 14.06
N ALA A 267 4.26 0.33 14.28
CA ALA A 267 3.91 -0.79 15.13
C ALA A 267 3.98 -0.39 16.60
N THR A 268 3.01 -0.80 17.39
CA THR A 268 2.97 -0.49 18.83
C THR A 268 3.41 -1.70 19.66
N GLU A 269 3.87 -1.42 20.88
CA GLU A 269 4.11 -2.47 21.87
C GLU A 269 2.81 -3.23 22.17
N PRO A 270 2.85 -4.58 22.12
CA PRO A 270 1.69 -5.34 22.50
C PRO A 270 1.43 -5.26 24.00
N VAL A 271 0.17 -5.19 24.38
CA VAL A 271 -0.24 -5.36 25.78
C VAL A 271 -0.13 -6.85 26.14
N LEU A 272 1.08 -7.31 26.41
CA LEU A 272 1.35 -8.72 26.76
C LEU A 272 1.60 -8.90 28.26
N PRO A 273 1.25 -10.06 28.83
CA PRO A 273 1.74 -10.46 30.14
C PRO A 273 3.28 -10.45 30.14
N LYS A 274 3.90 -9.96 31.20
CA LYS A 274 5.36 -9.74 31.33
C LYS A 274 6.29 -10.95 31.06
N THR A 275 5.77 -12.11 30.67
CA THR A 275 6.52 -13.36 30.45
C THR A 275 7.00 -13.59 29.03
N SER A 276 6.58 -12.79 28.05
CA SER A 276 6.84 -13.05 26.61
C SER A 276 7.97 -12.23 25.98
N SER A 277 8.79 -11.53 26.77
CA SER A 277 9.82 -10.60 26.28
C SER A 277 10.97 -11.19 25.43
N ARG A 278 11.08 -12.51 25.33
CA ARG A 278 12.16 -13.19 24.57
C ARG A 278 11.90 -13.33 23.07
N GLU A 279 10.66 -13.34 22.61
CA GLU A 279 10.31 -13.53 21.18
C GLU A 279 10.49 -12.25 20.34
N PHE A 280 10.38 -11.08 20.94
CA PHE A 280 10.40 -9.79 20.24
C PHE A 280 11.78 -9.34 19.73
N ARG A 281 12.86 -9.99 20.16
CA ARG A 281 14.25 -9.61 19.77
C ARG A 281 14.75 -10.26 18.48
N ARG A 282 13.91 -10.91 17.69
CA ARG A 282 14.34 -11.66 16.50
C ARG A 282 14.41 -10.85 15.21
N GLU A 283 13.86 -9.64 15.18
CA GLU A 283 13.92 -8.75 14.01
C GLU A 283 14.98 -7.67 14.27
N ALA A 284 16.01 -7.59 13.41
CA ALA A 284 17.20 -6.75 13.65
C ALA A 284 16.91 -5.25 13.73
N ASP A 285 15.82 -4.78 13.08
CA ASP A 285 15.40 -3.38 13.02
C ASP A 285 13.99 -3.20 13.61
N LEU A 286 13.64 -3.97 14.63
CA LEU A 286 12.33 -3.90 15.27
C LEU A 286 12.19 -2.60 16.04
N VAL A 287 11.28 -1.73 15.59
CA VAL A 287 10.84 -0.55 16.29
C VAL A 287 9.39 -0.74 16.69
N LEU A 288 9.15 -0.82 17.99
CA LEU A 288 7.82 -0.79 18.58
C LEU A 288 7.74 0.44 19.47
N VAL A 289 6.63 1.16 19.39
CA VAL A 289 6.41 2.38 20.19
C VAL A 289 5.22 2.22 21.14
N SER A 290 5.10 3.11 22.12
CA SER A 290 3.89 3.19 22.92
C SER A 290 2.68 3.57 22.04
N GLU A 291 1.46 3.30 22.50
CA GLU A 291 0.26 3.76 21.79
C GLU A 291 0.16 5.30 21.80
N GLU A 292 0.64 5.95 22.84
CA GLU A 292 0.73 7.41 22.98
C GLU A 292 1.62 8.01 21.91
N ASP A 293 2.84 7.48 21.74
CA ASP A 293 3.78 7.93 20.70
C ASP A 293 3.21 7.68 19.31
N SER A 294 2.59 6.51 19.09
CA SER A 294 1.91 6.21 17.82
C SER A 294 0.80 7.20 17.50
N ALA A 295 -0.01 7.58 18.50
CA ALA A 295 -1.07 8.55 18.34
C ALA A 295 -0.52 9.95 18.03
N GLN A 296 0.54 10.37 18.72
CA GLN A 296 1.20 11.65 18.46
C GLN A 296 1.77 11.72 17.04
N ILE A 297 2.57 10.73 16.63
CA ILE A 297 3.15 10.65 15.28
C ILE A 297 2.03 10.67 14.22
N THR A 298 0.95 9.93 14.46
CA THR A 298 -0.21 9.89 13.57
C THR A 298 -0.85 11.25 13.38
N ALA A 299 -1.07 12.00 14.48
CA ALA A 299 -1.62 13.35 14.45
C ALA A 299 -0.76 14.29 13.62
N GLU A 300 0.56 14.24 13.82
CA GLU A 300 1.52 15.06 13.08
C GLU A 300 1.54 14.71 11.58
N VAL A 301 1.59 13.42 11.25
CA VAL A 301 1.56 12.96 9.85
C VAL A 301 0.29 13.45 9.16
N LEU A 302 -0.89 13.25 9.75
CA LEU A 302 -2.16 13.67 9.15
C LEU A 302 -2.24 15.18 8.94
N THR A 303 -1.81 15.95 9.94
CA THR A 303 -1.77 17.42 9.84
C THR A 303 -0.88 17.84 8.67
N ARG A 304 0.30 17.25 8.57
CA ARG A 304 1.24 17.54 7.48
C ARG A 304 0.74 17.07 6.11
N LEU A 305 0.13 15.87 5.99
CA LEU A 305 -0.45 15.41 4.72
C LEU A 305 -1.52 16.39 4.19
N ARG A 306 -2.36 16.92 5.08
CA ARG A 306 -3.38 17.93 4.72
C ARG A 306 -2.75 19.26 4.34
N ARG A 307 -1.77 19.75 5.14
CA ARG A 307 -1.01 20.96 4.86
C ARG A 307 -0.36 20.95 3.47
N PHE A 308 0.22 19.80 3.09
CA PHE A 308 0.87 19.60 1.80
C PHE A 308 -0.10 19.20 0.69
N LYS A 309 -1.42 19.30 0.93
CA LYS A 309 -2.48 19.00 -0.06
C LYS A 309 -2.37 17.62 -0.69
N MET A 310 -1.93 16.63 0.09
CA MET A 310 -2.04 15.25 -0.35
C MET A 310 -3.52 14.90 -0.54
N MET A 311 -3.83 14.13 -1.57
CA MET A 311 -5.19 13.67 -1.88
C MET A 311 -5.75 12.80 -0.76
N GLY A 312 -4.88 12.09 -0.02
CA GLY A 312 -5.26 11.23 1.09
C GLY A 312 -4.10 10.56 1.77
N GLY A 313 -4.43 9.81 2.80
CA GLY A 313 -3.53 8.91 3.52
C GLY A 313 -4.20 7.57 3.80
N VAL A 314 -3.48 6.46 3.60
CA VAL A 314 -3.95 5.10 3.87
C VAL A 314 -3.11 4.51 5.00
N TRP A 315 -3.75 4.17 6.11
CA TRP A 315 -3.10 3.52 7.24
C TRP A 315 -2.67 2.10 6.91
N LYS A 316 -1.55 1.66 7.47
CA LYS A 316 -0.86 0.43 7.10
C LYS A 316 -1.72 -0.81 7.22
N THR A 317 -2.49 -0.99 8.33
CA THR A 317 -3.43 -2.11 8.48
C THR A 317 -4.51 -1.85 9.52
N TYR A 318 -5.66 -2.45 9.32
CA TYR A 318 -6.83 -2.30 10.19
C TYR A 318 -6.57 -2.83 11.60
N GLY A 319 -6.12 -4.05 11.75
CA GLY A 319 -6.01 -4.67 13.08
C GLY A 319 -4.70 -5.38 13.34
N ASP A 320 -4.34 -5.47 14.64
CA ASP A 320 -3.30 -6.38 15.08
C ASP A 320 -3.73 -7.82 14.82
N TYR A 321 -2.80 -8.63 14.39
CA TYR A 321 -3.10 -10.02 14.08
C TYR A 321 -3.16 -10.91 15.33
N HIS A 322 -4.19 -11.75 15.37
CA HIS A 322 -4.39 -12.69 16.47
C HIS A 322 -3.23 -13.70 16.57
N SER A 323 -2.88 -14.10 17.78
CA SER A 323 -1.73 -14.98 18.04
C SER A 323 -1.83 -16.36 17.37
N SER A 324 -3.03 -16.82 17.05
CA SER A 324 -3.24 -18.10 16.34
C SER A 324 -2.61 -18.16 14.94
N ILE A 325 -2.29 -17.03 14.33
CA ILE A 325 -1.70 -16.95 12.98
C ILE A 325 -0.25 -16.45 12.97
N TRP A 326 0.35 -16.22 14.13
CA TRP A 326 1.73 -15.71 14.20
C TRP A 326 2.79 -16.65 13.65
N ASP A 327 2.50 -17.95 13.60
CA ASP A 327 3.38 -18.96 13.01
C ASP A 327 3.27 -19.03 11.48
N TRP A 328 2.35 -18.27 10.87
CA TRP A 328 2.16 -18.24 9.42
C TRP A 328 3.02 -17.14 8.76
N PRO A 329 3.64 -17.43 7.59
CA PRO A 329 4.33 -16.38 6.85
C PRO A 329 3.40 -15.24 6.43
N PRO A 330 3.87 -13.98 6.51
CA PRO A 330 5.22 -13.55 6.94
C PRO A 330 5.32 -13.29 8.44
N LEU A 331 4.24 -13.46 9.20
CA LEU A 331 4.13 -13.10 10.61
C LEU A 331 5.09 -13.89 11.49
N ASP A 332 5.47 -15.12 11.07
CA ASP A 332 6.48 -15.95 11.75
C ASP A 332 7.84 -15.27 11.89
N LYS A 333 8.19 -14.37 10.93
CA LYS A 333 9.48 -13.67 10.88
C LYS A 333 9.37 -12.15 11.01
N ARG A 334 8.17 -11.58 10.88
CA ARG A 334 7.92 -10.13 10.86
C ARG A 334 7.09 -9.73 12.07
N VAL A 335 7.76 -9.60 13.21
CA VAL A 335 7.11 -9.30 14.49
C VAL A 335 6.39 -7.94 14.46
N SER A 336 6.99 -6.91 13.86
CA SER A 336 6.37 -5.59 13.72
C SER A 336 5.04 -5.64 12.97
N GLU A 337 4.91 -6.52 11.97
CA GLU A 337 3.68 -6.64 11.19
C GLU A 337 2.48 -7.12 12.03
N ARG A 338 2.74 -7.82 13.14
CA ARG A 338 1.70 -8.31 14.04
C ARG A 338 0.97 -7.20 14.78
N PHE A 339 1.60 -6.00 14.90
CA PHE A 339 1.18 -4.92 15.82
C PHE A 339 1.01 -3.54 15.17
N CYS A 340 0.84 -3.49 13.85
CA CYS A 340 0.62 -2.24 13.09
C CYS A 340 -0.85 -1.81 13.03
N GLY A 341 -1.76 -2.51 13.71
CA GLY A 341 -3.21 -2.29 13.62
C GLY A 341 -3.68 -0.98 14.26
N LEU A 342 -4.81 -0.46 13.79
CA LEU A 342 -5.60 0.58 14.47
C LEU A 342 -6.40 0.02 15.63
N VAL A 343 -6.79 -1.23 15.54
CA VAL A 343 -7.44 -1.97 16.62
C VAL A 343 -6.54 -3.10 17.07
N ARG A 344 -6.62 -3.44 18.36
CA ARG A 344 -5.89 -4.58 18.91
C ARG A 344 -6.50 -5.90 18.41
N SER A 345 -5.82 -7.01 18.66
CA SER A 345 -6.29 -8.34 18.24
C SER A 345 -7.66 -8.73 18.81
N ASP A 346 -8.07 -8.15 19.93
CA ASP A 346 -9.41 -8.31 20.52
C ASP A 346 -10.49 -7.39 19.92
N GLY A 347 -10.10 -6.47 19.02
CA GLY A 347 -10.98 -5.51 18.38
C GLY A 347 -11.09 -4.16 19.07
N SER A 348 -10.50 -3.98 20.27
CA SER A 348 -10.50 -2.69 20.94
C SER A 348 -9.63 -1.66 20.20
N PRO A 349 -10.11 -0.41 20.03
CA PRO A 349 -9.34 0.63 19.35
C PRO A 349 -8.07 1.01 20.10
N LYS A 350 -6.98 1.27 19.37
CA LYS A 350 -5.78 1.92 19.89
C LYS A 350 -5.94 3.45 19.89
N LEU A 351 -5.09 4.17 20.61
CA LEU A 351 -5.15 5.62 20.69
C LEU A 351 -5.03 6.31 19.32
N ALA A 352 -4.21 5.78 18.40
CA ALA A 352 -4.08 6.30 17.05
C ALA A 352 -5.41 6.29 16.26
N ALA A 353 -6.30 5.33 16.50
CA ALA A 353 -7.61 5.26 15.85
C ALA A 353 -8.48 6.49 16.19
N SER A 354 -8.44 6.96 17.44
CA SER A 354 -9.19 8.14 17.87
C SER A 354 -8.67 9.43 17.23
N VAL A 355 -7.35 9.50 16.97
CA VAL A 355 -6.73 10.64 16.28
C VAL A 355 -7.17 10.70 14.83
N LEU A 356 -7.18 9.54 14.15
CA LEU A 356 -7.57 9.45 12.75
C LEU A 356 -9.04 9.85 12.51
N GLY A 357 -9.95 9.44 13.38
CA GLY A 357 -11.37 9.78 13.32
C GLY A 357 -11.70 11.25 13.69
N SER A 358 -10.76 11.97 14.33
CA SER A 358 -10.98 13.35 14.71
C SER A 358 -10.81 14.30 13.53
N ARG A 359 -11.75 15.27 13.37
CA ARG A 359 -11.54 16.37 12.43
C ARG A 359 -10.44 17.30 12.96
N PRO A 360 -9.55 17.82 12.10
CA PRO A 360 -8.55 18.79 12.53
C PRO A 360 -9.25 20.02 13.15
N THR A 361 -8.90 20.38 14.37
CA THR A 361 -9.45 21.54 15.11
C THR A 361 -8.48 22.71 15.17
N GLY A 362 -7.58 22.86 14.20
CA GLY A 362 -6.63 23.97 14.13
C GLY A 362 -6.90 24.95 12.98
N PRO A 363 -6.35 26.18 13.05
CA PRO A 363 -6.36 27.08 11.90
C PRO A 363 -5.70 26.39 10.71
N GLN A 364 -6.28 26.60 9.52
CA GLN A 364 -5.66 26.13 8.27
C GLN A 364 -4.31 26.85 8.15
N GLU A 365 -3.21 26.11 8.30
CA GLU A 365 -1.88 26.67 8.04
C GLU A 365 -1.75 27.07 6.58
N ASP A 366 -0.95 28.12 6.30
CA ASP A 366 -0.68 28.60 4.95
C ASP A 366 -0.25 27.47 4.01
N GLU A 367 -0.59 27.65 2.72
CA GLU A 367 -0.25 26.69 1.68
C GLU A 367 1.24 26.31 1.72
N ALA A 368 1.50 25.01 1.75
CA ALA A 368 2.87 24.54 1.73
C ALA A 368 3.53 24.82 0.38
N SER A 369 4.58 25.62 0.41
CA SER A 369 5.40 25.93 -0.77
C SER A 369 6.26 24.73 -1.18
N VAL A 370 6.60 24.63 -2.46
CA VAL A 370 7.61 23.68 -2.98
C VAL A 370 8.95 24.37 -3.27
N GLU A 371 9.16 25.62 -2.82
CA GLU A 371 10.39 26.39 -3.03
C GLU A 371 11.64 25.78 -2.43
N TRP A 372 11.49 24.85 -1.49
CA TRP A 372 12.60 24.05 -0.97
C TRP A 372 13.19 23.08 -2.02
N ILE A 373 12.47 22.80 -3.12
CA ILE A 373 12.99 22.02 -4.26
C ILE A 373 13.73 22.99 -5.18
N ASP A 374 15.04 23.01 -5.06
CA ASP A 374 15.92 24.00 -5.69
C ASP A 374 16.70 23.47 -6.90
N LEU A 375 16.20 22.41 -7.52
CA LEU A 375 16.81 21.83 -8.72
C LEU A 375 15.73 21.41 -9.72
N PRO A 376 16.07 21.39 -11.03
CA PRO A 376 15.19 20.84 -12.05
C PRO A 376 15.14 19.31 -11.99
N GLU A 377 14.10 18.73 -12.56
CA GLU A 377 13.88 17.29 -12.58
C GLU A 377 15.04 16.52 -13.24
N GLU A 378 15.62 17.07 -14.31
CA GLU A 378 16.74 16.45 -15.02
C GLU A 378 17.98 16.29 -14.12
N ASP A 379 18.24 17.24 -13.25
CA ASP A 379 19.34 17.18 -12.30
C ASP A 379 19.06 16.19 -11.15
N TYR A 380 17.80 16.05 -10.75
CA TYR A 380 17.40 15.02 -9.81
C TYR A 380 17.74 13.62 -10.32
N TYR A 381 17.41 13.32 -11.58
CA TYR A 381 17.64 11.98 -12.15
C TYR A 381 19.11 11.67 -12.52
N ARG A 382 20.03 12.63 -12.40
CA ARG A 382 21.48 12.34 -12.54
C ARG A 382 22.05 11.55 -11.36
N ASP A 383 21.57 11.82 -10.14
CA ASP A 383 21.89 11.07 -8.92
C ASP A 383 20.70 11.09 -7.95
N PRO A 384 19.63 10.31 -8.25
CA PRO A 384 18.39 10.43 -7.51
C PRO A 384 18.52 10.07 -6.03
N ARG A 385 19.43 9.15 -5.68
CA ARG A 385 19.68 8.77 -4.27
C ARG A 385 20.27 9.92 -3.46
N GLN A 386 21.30 10.59 -4.00
CA GLN A 386 21.93 11.72 -3.35
C GLN A 386 20.97 12.92 -3.28
N GLN A 387 20.26 13.20 -4.38
CA GLN A 387 19.33 14.32 -4.44
C GLN A 387 18.13 14.13 -3.50
N LEU A 388 17.59 12.92 -3.39
CA LEU A 388 16.49 12.65 -2.46
C LEU A 388 16.92 12.92 -1.01
N ALA A 389 18.10 12.42 -0.61
CA ALA A 389 18.66 12.65 0.72
C ALA A 389 18.95 14.14 1.00
N ARG A 390 19.43 14.87 -0.01
CA ARG A 390 19.67 16.33 0.08
C ARG A 390 18.37 17.10 0.24
N LEU A 391 17.36 16.78 -0.58
CA LEU A 391 16.06 17.43 -0.55
C LEU A 391 15.33 17.15 0.76
N TYR A 392 15.50 15.95 1.35
CA TYR A 392 14.90 15.65 2.65
C TYR A 392 15.43 16.56 3.76
N ARG A 393 16.75 16.78 3.82
CA ARG A 393 17.34 17.72 4.78
C ARG A 393 16.83 19.15 4.56
N ARG A 394 16.78 19.62 3.29
CA ARG A 394 16.23 20.94 2.97
C ARG A 394 14.77 21.07 3.34
N PHE A 395 13.96 20.04 3.14
CA PHE A 395 12.55 20.02 3.52
C PHE A 395 12.39 20.21 5.04
N ARG A 396 13.18 19.49 5.83
CA ARG A 396 13.15 19.63 7.30
C ARG A 396 13.59 21.02 7.74
N GLU A 397 14.71 21.52 7.23
CA GLU A 397 15.22 22.87 7.50
C GLU A 397 14.19 23.95 7.12
N TYR A 398 13.62 23.87 5.93
CA TYR A 398 12.66 24.86 5.41
C TYR A 398 11.41 24.99 6.27
N TYR A 399 10.90 23.86 6.78
CA TYR A 399 9.69 23.83 7.61
C TYR A 399 9.98 23.77 9.12
N SER A 400 11.24 23.84 9.53
CA SER A 400 11.70 23.74 10.94
C SER A 400 11.10 22.49 11.61
N PHE A 401 11.16 21.35 10.93
CA PHE A 401 10.82 20.07 11.53
C PHE A 401 12.05 19.56 12.30
N ASP A 402 12.03 19.75 13.61
CA ASP A 402 13.08 19.30 14.52
C ASP A 402 12.98 17.78 14.80
#